data_f27dcdf36dfa9777dc89f3d5876eeb12
#
_entry.id   f27dcdf36dfa9777dc89f3d5876eeb12
#
_cell.length_a   1.000
_cell.length_b   1.000
_cell.length_c   1.000
_cell.angle_alpha   90.00
_cell.angle_beta   90.00
_cell.angle_gamma   90.00
#
_symmetry.space_group_name_H-M   'P 1'
#
loop_
_entity.id
_entity.type
_entity.pdbx_description
1 polymer ?
#
loop_
_entity_poly.entity_id
_entity_poly.type
_entity_poly.pdbx_seq_one_letter_code
_entity_poly.pdbx_strand_id
1 'polypeptide(L)'
;MKRSFPALLVAFVLMSRAAVSQEPESSKPGPEHDLLKEMVGTWDAVMLMSGAPKDAPPSKAKAVYKMECGGLWLTSTFEGEFAGAKFEGRGIDGYDQFKKKYTGVWIDSMSSTPMIFEGTRDEKTKVLTMTTEHPGPDGKMAKWKTQSSSKDKDHHTFKMFLIGEGGKDQEMFTIEYTRKK
;
A
#
# COMPACT_ATOMS: atom_id res chain seq x y z
N MET A 1 -6.96 4.60 89.95
CA MET A 1 -6.10 5.12 88.87
C MET A 1 -6.66 4.64 87.56
N LYS A 2 -7.42 5.48 86.87
CA LYS A 2 -8.01 5.15 85.53
C LYS A 2 -7.17 5.83 84.43
N ARG A 3 -6.49 5.06 83.59
CA ARG A 3 -5.73 5.54 82.44
C ARG A 3 -6.64 5.59 81.23
N SER A 4 -6.94 6.81 80.73
CA SER A 4 -7.62 7.03 79.44
C SER A 4 -6.58 7.03 78.34
N PHE A 5 -6.80 6.17 77.31
CA PHE A 5 -6.08 6.20 76.07
C PHE A 5 -6.85 7.05 75.03
N PRO A 6 -6.20 7.99 74.37
CA PRO A 6 -6.83 8.68 73.28
C PRO A 6 -6.89 7.80 72.00
N ALA A 7 -8.08 7.68 71.40
CA ALA A 7 -8.26 7.03 70.13
C ALA A 7 -7.76 7.96 69.00
N LEU A 8 -6.77 7.51 68.26
CA LEU A 8 -6.25 8.20 67.09
C LEU A 8 -7.09 7.81 65.88
N LEU A 9 -7.93 8.76 65.41
CA LEU A 9 -8.76 8.59 64.21
C LEU A 9 -7.88 8.87 62.99
N VAL A 10 -7.47 7.79 62.28
CA VAL A 10 -6.77 7.91 60.98
C VAL A 10 -7.81 8.06 59.88
N ALA A 11 -7.96 9.28 59.38
CA ALA A 11 -8.80 9.54 58.20
C ALA A 11 -8.07 9.07 56.92
N PHE A 12 -8.57 7.99 56.35
CA PHE A 12 -8.09 7.48 55.06
C PHE A 12 -8.75 8.30 53.93
N VAL A 13 -8.03 9.27 53.35
CA VAL A 13 -8.50 10.01 52.20
C VAL A 13 -8.31 9.13 50.95
N LEU A 14 -9.39 8.52 50.50
CA LEU A 14 -9.46 7.82 49.18
C LEU A 14 -9.37 8.87 48.06
N MET A 15 -8.17 9.09 47.53
CA MET A 15 -7.97 9.78 46.28
C MET A 15 -8.44 8.87 45.15
N SER A 16 -9.71 9.03 44.71
CA SER A 16 -10.21 8.47 43.45
C SER A 16 -9.48 9.16 42.29
N ARG A 17 -8.47 8.49 41.75
CA ARG A 17 -7.92 8.89 40.46
C ARG A 17 -9.00 8.62 39.40
N ALA A 18 -9.67 9.63 38.93
CA ALA A 18 -10.47 9.55 37.71
C ALA A 18 -9.49 9.14 36.58
N ALA A 19 -9.62 7.90 36.12
CA ALA A 19 -8.98 7.49 34.89
C ALA A 19 -9.63 8.31 33.76
N VAL A 20 -8.94 9.36 33.32
CA VAL A 20 -9.28 10.03 32.07
C VAL A 20 -9.07 8.98 30.99
N SER A 21 -10.17 8.43 30.49
CA SER A 21 -10.17 7.64 29.26
C SER A 21 -9.74 8.60 28.14
N GLN A 22 -8.45 8.57 27.77
CA GLN A 22 -8.00 9.18 26.53
C GLN A 22 -8.68 8.38 25.41
N GLU A 23 -9.60 9.01 24.70
CA GLU A 23 -10.05 8.49 23.42
C GLU A 23 -8.79 8.23 22.57
N PRO A 24 -8.70 7.06 21.89
CA PRO A 24 -7.54 6.79 21.06
C PRO A 24 -7.43 7.90 20.02
N GLU A 25 -6.32 8.63 20.06
CA GLU A 25 -6.03 9.67 19.08
C GLU A 25 -6.01 9.01 17.70
N SER A 26 -6.96 9.41 16.83
CA SER A 26 -7.03 8.86 15.48
C SER A 26 -5.72 9.15 14.76
N SER A 27 -5.17 8.13 14.09
CA SER A 27 -3.99 8.31 13.25
C SER A 27 -4.25 9.38 12.20
N LYS A 28 -3.30 10.29 12.01
CA LYS A 28 -3.37 11.35 10.99
C LYS A 28 -2.39 11.05 9.86
N PRO A 29 -2.72 11.41 8.60
CA PRO A 29 -1.78 11.30 7.51
C PRO A 29 -0.49 12.09 7.80
N GLY A 30 0.67 11.45 7.62
CA GLY A 30 1.99 12.10 7.66
C GLY A 30 2.51 12.43 6.25
N PRO A 31 3.75 12.95 6.15
CA PRO A 31 4.37 13.32 4.86
C PRO A 31 4.43 12.17 3.85
N GLU A 32 4.53 10.94 4.31
CA GLU A 32 4.59 9.75 3.45
C GLU A 32 3.29 9.53 2.66
N HIS A 33 2.17 10.03 3.19
CA HIS A 33 0.87 9.97 2.50
C HIS A 33 0.76 10.95 1.34
N ASP A 34 1.67 11.93 1.23
CA ASP A 34 1.66 12.88 0.10
C ASP A 34 1.96 12.15 -1.21
N LEU A 35 2.83 11.14 -1.19
CA LEU A 35 3.05 10.26 -2.34
C LEU A 35 1.74 9.58 -2.80
N LEU A 36 0.93 9.11 -1.86
CA LEU A 36 -0.35 8.46 -2.17
C LEU A 36 -1.36 9.48 -2.74
N LYS A 37 -1.37 10.70 -2.20
CA LYS A 37 -2.24 11.79 -2.69
C LYS A 37 -1.91 12.21 -4.13
N GLU A 38 -0.63 12.16 -4.51
CA GLU A 38 -0.20 12.45 -5.88
C GLU A 38 -0.82 11.49 -6.91
N MET A 39 -1.17 10.27 -6.49
CA MET A 39 -1.79 9.28 -7.35
C MET A 39 -3.30 9.51 -7.57
N VAL A 40 -3.97 10.28 -6.72
CA VAL A 40 -5.43 10.51 -6.80
C VAL A 40 -5.85 11.02 -8.17
N GLY A 41 -6.89 10.41 -8.73
CA GLY A 41 -7.47 10.80 -10.01
C GLY A 41 -7.76 9.61 -10.91
N THR A 42 -8.05 9.92 -12.17
CA THR A 42 -8.30 8.94 -13.23
C THR A 42 -7.10 8.90 -14.16
N TRP A 43 -6.71 7.69 -14.56
CA TRP A 43 -5.54 7.45 -15.37
C TRP A 43 -5.85 6.49 -16.50
N ASP A 44 -5.36 6.80 -17.69
CA ASP A 44 -5.25 5.84 -18.78
C ASP A 44 -3.97 5.04 -18.57
N ALA A 45 -4.06 3.72 -18.64
CA ALA A 45 -2.97 2.78 -18.37
C ALA A 45 -2.66 1.95 -19.63
N VAL A 46 -1.38 1.82 -19.93
CA VAL A 46 -0.87 1.00 -21.04
C VAL A 46 0.08 -0.03 -20.47
N MET A 47 -0.28 -1.31 -20.57
CA MET A 47 0.55 -2.41 -20.09
C MET A 47 1.38 -2.99 -21.23
N LEU A 48 2.66 -3.13 -20.99
CA LEU A 48 3.67 -3.66 -21.88
C LEU A 48 4.27 -4.92 -21.25
N MET A 49 4.02 -6.08 -21.87
CA MET A 49 4.57 -7.37 -21.40
C MET A 49 6.03 -7.52 -21.82
N SER A 50 6.89 -7.89 -20.90
CA SER A 50 8.29 -8.18 -21.21
C SER A 50 8.40 -9.42 -22.10
N GLY A 51 9.20 -9.33 -23.17
CA GLY A 51 9.37 -10.42 -24.13
C GLY A 51 8.24 -10.54 -25.16
N ALA A 52 7.21 -9.70 -25.12
CA ALA A 52 6.22 -9.66 -26.18
C ALA A 52 6.85 -9.20 -27.52
N PRO A 53 6.33 -9.67 -28.67
CA PRO A 53 6.72 -9.15 -29.98
C PRO A 53 6.59 -7.61 -30.03
N LYS A 54 7.48 -6.94 -30.76
CA LYS A 54 7.48 -5.47 -30.85
C LYS A 54 6.19 -4.88 -31.46
N ASP A 55 5.51 -5.66 -32.28
CA ASP A 55 4.26 -5.35 -32.95
C ASP A 55 3.02 -5.82 -32.18
N ALA A 56 3.20 -6.48 -31.05
CA ALA A 56 2.08 -6.88 -30.20
C ALA A 56 1.34 -5.63 -29.66
N PRO A 57 0.03 -5.56 -29.84
CA PRO A 57 -0.74 -4.43 -29.31
C PRO A 57 -0.65 -4.41 -27.78
N PRO A 58 -0.39 -3.24 -27.17
CA PRO A 58 -0.37 -3.13 -25.73
C PRO A 58 -1.78 -3.29 -25.16
N SER A 59 -1.87 -3.89 -23.97
CA SER A 59 -3.13 -3.93 -23.21
C SER A 59 -3.44 -2.55 -22.67
N LYS A 60 -4.69 -2.11 -22.82
CA LYS A 60 -5.17 -0.81 -22.34
C LYS A 60 -6.13 -0.99 -21.19
N ALA A 61 -6.03 -0.11 -20.20
CA ALA A 61 -6.88 -0.10 -19.03
C ALA A 61 -7.12 1.33 -18.56
N LYS A 62 -8.05 1.44 -17.62
CA LYS A 62 -8.34 2.65 -16.85
C LYS A 62 -8.11 2.35 -15.39
N ALA A 63 -7.40 3.23 -14.70
CA ALA A 63 -7.25 3.20 -13.26
C ALA A 63 -7.90 4.43 -12.61
N VAL A 64 -8.51 4.24 -11.45
CA VAL A 64 -9.07 5.33 -10.64
C VAL A 64 -8.56 5.16 -9.22
N TYR A 65 -7.96 6.22 -8.70
CA TYR A 65 -7.41 6.26 -7.35
C TYR A 65 -8.12 7.28 -6.48
N LYS A 66 -8.40 6.94 -5.21
CA LYS A 66 -9.07 7.81 -4.25
C LYS A 66 -8.45 7.66 -2.87
N MET A 67 -8.29 8.77 -2.15
CA MET A 67 -7.96 8.70 -0.72
C MET A 67 -9.22 8.39 0.09
N GLU A 68 -9.08 7.48 1.03
CA GLU A 68 -10.15 6.99 1.91
C GLU A 68 -9.69 7.07 3.38
N CYS A 69 -10.61 6.79 4.31
CA CYS A 69 -10.34 6.70 5.75
C CYS A 69 -9.54 7.90 6.29
N GLY A 70 -10.03 9.12 6.01
CA GLY A 70 -9.39 10.35 6.50
C GLY A 70 -8.04 10.66 5.85
N GLY A 71 -7.75 10.09 4.69
CA GLY A 71 -6.50 10.31 3.95
C GLY A 71 -5.36 9.37 4.33
N LEU A 72 -5.65 8.28 5.03
CA LEU A 72 -4.66 7.27 5.42
C LEU A 72 -4.45 6.20 4.35
N TRP A 73 -5.47 5.93 3.53
CA TRP A 73 -5.46 4.85 2.56
C TRP A 73 -5.78 5.36 1.17
N LEU A 74 -5.06 4.85 0.19
CA LEU A 74 -5.34 5.04 -1.23
C LEU A 74 -6.02 3.78 -1.76
N THR A 75 -7.26 3.88 -2.20
CA THR A 75 -7.95 2.80 -2.90
C THR A 75 -7.76 2.95 -4.40
N SER A 76 -7.69 1.85 -5.11
CA SER A 76 -7.60 1.83 -6.56
C SER A 76 -8.54 0.83 -7.20
N THR A 77 -9.08 1.21 -8.36
CA THR A 77 -9.74 0.32 -9.29
C THR A 77 -8.98 0.32 -10.60
N PHE A 78 -8.83 -0.85 -11.21
CA PHE A 78 -8.17 -1.03 -12.50
C PHE A 78 -9.08 -1.89 -13.39
N GLU A 79 -9.44 -1.38 -14.55
CA GLU A 79 -10.38 -2.05 -15.46
C GLU A 79 -9.87 -1.95 -16.89
N GLY A 80 -9.81 -3.08 -17.57
CA GLY A 80 -9.30 -3.15 -18.94
C GLY A 80 -9.42 -4.53 -19.56
N GLU A 81 -8.56 -4.79 -20.54
CA GLU A 81 -8.41 -6.10 -21.17
C GLU A 81 -6.98 -6.60 -20.98
N PHE A 82 -6.84 -7.89 -20.69
CA PHE A 82 -5.58 -8.58 -20.65
C PHE A 82 -5.69 -9.88 -21.46
N ALA A 83 -4.81 -10.04 -22.46
CA ALA A 83 -4.82 -11.19 -23.36
C ALA A 83 -6.21 -11.48 -24.00
N GLY A 84 -6.98 -10.42 -24.32
CA GLY A 84 -8.30 -10.53 -24.92
C GLY A 84 -9.44 -10.86 -23.95
N ALA A 85 -9.16 -10.97 -22.65
CA ALA A 85 -10.15 -11.17 -21.60
C ALA A 85 -10.35 -9.91 -20.76
N LYS A 86 -11.56 -9.70 -20.26
CA LYS A 86 -11.85 -8.63 -19.30
C LYS A 86 -11.02 -8.82 -18.04
N PHE A 87 -10.36 -7.74 -17.60
CA PHE A 87 -9.56 -7.71 -16.40
C PHE A 87 -10.10 -6.65 -15.44
N GLU A 88 -10.25 -7.03 -14.19
CA GLU A 88 -10.63 -6.14 -13.10
C GLU A 88 -9.68 -6.36 -11.93
N GLY A 89 -9.16 -5.26 -11.36
CA GLY A 89 -8.31 -5.28 -10.18
C GLY A 89 -8.72 -4.23 -9.15
N ARG A 90 -8.40 -4.49 -7.90
CA ARG A 90 -8.64 -3.57 -6.77
C ARG A 90 -7.41 -3.55 -5.89
N GLY A 91 -7.02 -2.35 -5.50
CA GLY A 91 -5.89 -2.12 -4.59
C GLY A 91 -6.28 -1.27 -3.40
N ILE A 92 -5.57 -1.48 -2.31
CA ILE A 92 -5.58 -0.62 -1.12
C ILE A 92 -4.12 -0.44 -0.71
N ASP A 93 -3.64 0.79 -0.71
CA ASP A 93 -2.28 1.14 -0.34
C ASP A 93 -2.27 2.14 0.82
N GLY A 94 -1.29 2.07 1.68
CA GLY A 94 -1.13 2.96 2.81
C GLY A 94 0.32 3.03 3.29
N TYR A 95 0.54 3.81 4.34
CA TYR A 95 1.82 3.84 5.03
C TYR A 95 1.65 3.42 6.49
N ASP A 96 2.30 2.32 6.85
CA ASP A 96 2.35 1.84 8.23
C ASP A 96 3.38 2.66 9.01
N GLN A 97 2.89 3.60 9.82
CA GLN A 97 3.72 4.48 10.64
C GLN A 97 4.53 3.72 11.71
N PHE A 98 4.07 2.55 12.10
CA PHE A 98 4.73 1.69 13.09
C PHE A 98 5.93 0.98 12.46
N LYS A 99 5.72 0.34 11.30
CA LYS A 99 6.75 -0.37 10.56
C LYS A 99 7.65 0.56 9.74
N LYS A 100 7.26 1.82 9.54
CA LYS A 100 7.93 2.78 8.64
C LYS A 100 8.03 2.26 7.21
N LYS A 101 6.92 1.67 6.73
CA LYS A 101 6.85 1.07 5.40
C LYS A 101 5.53 1.41 4.70
N TYR A 102 5.60 1.50 3.40
CA TYR A 102 4.40 1.41 2.58
C TYR A 102 3.90 -0.03 2.61
N THR A 103 2.59 -0.20 2.63
CA THR A 103 1.93 -1.50 2.61
C THR A 103 0.78 -1.44 1.62
N GLY A 104 0.46 -2.55 0.99
CA GLY A 104 -0.64 -2.63 0.05
C GLY A 104 -1.21 -4.03 -0.09
N VAL A 105 -2.44 -4.09 -0.56
CA VAL A 105 -3.12 -5.32 -0.95
C VAL A 105 -3.66 -5.14 -2.36
N TRP A 106 -3.43 -6.13 -3.20
CA TRP A 106 -4.00 -6.21 -4.54
C TRP A 106 -4.76 -7.50 -4.71
N ILE A 107 -5.95 -7.39 -5.30
CA ILE A 107 -6.77 -8.52 -5.76
C ILE A 107 -7.23 -8.26 -7.19
N ASP A 108 -7.36 -9.31 -7.99
CA ASP A 108 -7.83 -9.20 -9.36
C ASP A 108 -8.65 -10.42 -9.83
N SER A 109 -9.20 -10.29 -11.02
CA SER A 109 -10.07 -11.31 -11.63
C SER A 109 -9.34 -12.56 -12.14
N MET A 110 -7.99 -12.59 -12.09
CA MET A 110 -7.19 -13.70 -12.60
C MET A 110 -6.65 -14.60 -11.50
N SER A 111 -6.68 -14.15 -10.23
CA SER A 111 -6.14 -14.91 -9.10
C SER A 111 -7.08 -14.86 -7.90
N SER A 112 -7.26 -16.01 -7.24
CA SER A 112 -7.92 -16.08 -5.94
C SER A 112 -6.98 -15.80 -4.76
N THR A 113 -5.67 -15.63 -5.03
CA THR A 113 -4.66 -15.35 -4.02
C THR A 113 -4.36 -13.85 -4.01
N PRO A 114 -4.57 -13.13 -2.89
CA PRO A 114 -4.23 -11.73 -2.82
C PRO A 114 -2.71 -11.52 -2.81
N MET A 115 -2.24 -10.43 -3.39
CA MET A 115 -0.87 -9.96 -3.22
C MET A 115 -0.81 -8.99 -2.05
N ILE A 116 0.03 -9.26 -1.07
CA ILE A 116 0.25 -8.38 0.09
C ILE A 116 1.65 -7.82 -0.01
N PHE A 117 1.76 -6.51 -0.15
CA PHE A 117 3.01 -5.82 -0.41
C PHE A 117 3.51 -5.06 0.82
N GLU A 118 4.81 -5.07 1.03
CA GLU A 118 5.51 -4.15 1.93
C GLU A 118 6.77 -3.61 1.25
N GLY A 119 7.09 -2.33 1.52
CA GLY A 119 8.29 -1.75 0.95
C GLY A 119 8.61 -0.34 1.39
N THR A 120 9.59 0.26 0.74
CA THR A 120 10.10 1.60 1.07
C THR A 120 10.32 2.42 -0.19
N ARG A 121 10.29 3.73 -0.03
CA ARG A 121 10.67 4.68 -1.08
C ARG A 121 12.10 5.13 -0.87
N ASP A 122 12.88 5.07 -1.92
CA ASP A 122 14.21 5.67 -1.93
C ASP A 122 14.10 7.17 -2.13
N GLU A 123 14.66 7.94 -1.20
CA GLU A 123 14.53 9.40 -1.20
C GLU A 123 15.34 10.11 -2.29
N LYS A 124 16.37 9.46 -2.84
CA LYS A 124 17.20 10.02 -3.93
C LYS A 124 16.58 9.77 -5.30
N THR A 125 16.22 8.52 -5.56
CA THR A 125 15.64 8.10 -6.84
C THR A 125 14.14 8.32 -6.93
N LYS A 126 13.48 8.53 -5.77
CA LYS A 126 12.01 8.66 -5.62
C LYS A 126 11.25 7.40 -6.05
N VAL A 127 11.92 6.27 -6.17
CA VAL A 127 11.32 4.98 -6.52
C VAL A 127 10.75 4.32 -5.27
N LEU A 128 9.47 3.99 -5.29
CA LEU A 128 8.85 3.12 -4.30
C LEU A 128 9.07 1.67 -4.74
N THR A 129 9.78 0.90 -3.93
CA THR A 129 10.01 -0.53 -4.14
C THR A 129 9.26 -1.32 -3.09
N MET A 130 8.41 -2.25 -3.53
CA MET A 130 7.65 -3.13 -2.63
C MET A 130 7.86 -4.58 -3.04
N THR A 131 7.72 -5.50 -2.10
CA THR A 131 7.87 -6.95 -2.32
C THR A 131 6.65 -7.70 -1.81
N THR A 132 6.40 -8.87 -2.40
CA THR A 132 5.35 -9.82 -1.99
C THR A 132 5.78 -11.24 -2.30
N GLU A 133 5.09 -12.20 -1.71
CA GLU A 133 5.13 -13.60 -2.12
C GLU A 133 3.78 -13.96 -2.73
N HIS A 134 3.81 -14.56 -3.93
CA HIS A 134 2.61 -14.93 -4.68
C HIS A 134 2.96 -16.08 -5.64
N PRO A 135 2.01 -16.93 -6.06
CA PRO A 135 2.27 -17.95 -7.06
C PRO A 135 2.95 -17.39 -8.31
N GLY A 136 4.01 -18.06 -8.75
CA GLY A 136 4.71 -17.76 -9.99
C GLY A 136 4.07 -18.44 -11.21
N PRO A 137 4.65 -18.26 -12.41
CA PRO A 137 4.16 -18.87 -13.64
C PRO A 137 4.14 -20.41 -13.61
N ASP A 138 4.96 -21.03 -12.76
CA ASP A 138 5.02 -22.50 -12.54
C ASP A 138 4.03 -22.98 -11.45
N GLY A 139 3.21 -22.09 -10.89
CA GLY A 139 2.24 -22.38 -9.83
C GLY A 139 2.87 -22.55 -8.44
N LYS A 140 4.18 -22.35 -8.28
CA LYS A 140 4.84 -22.38 -6.97
C LYS A 140 4.93 -20.96 -6.38
N MET A 141 5.00 -20.86 -5.06
CA MET A 141 5.25 -19.59 -4.39
C MET A 141 6.60 -19.01 -4.83
N ALA A 142 6.57 -17.77 -5.25
CA ALA A 142 7.71 -17.01 -5.71
C ALA A 142 7.74 -15.62 -5.08
N LYS A 143 8.91 -15.01 -5.05
CA LYS A 143 9.07 -13.62 -4.60
C LYS A 143 8.92 -12.68 -5.77
N TRP A 144 8.13 -11.65 -5.55
CA TRP A 144 7.86 -10.60 -6.52
C TRP A 144 8.30 -9.26 -5.99
N LYS A 145 8.66 -8.37 -6.89
CA LYS A 145 9.03 -7.00 -6.59
C LYS A 145 8.29 -6.05 -7.52
N THR A 146 7.83 -4.95 -6.97
CA THR A 146 7.29 -3.83 -7.75
C THR A 146 8.18 -2.61 -7.60
N GLN A 147 8.20 -1.78 -8.63
CA GLN A 147 8.80 -0.46 -8.61
C GLN A 147 7.83 0.55 -9.20
N SER A 148 7.54 1.60 -8.45
CA SER A 148 6.71 2.72 -8.89
C SER A 148 7.51 4.01 -8.86
N SER A 149 7.40 4.81 -9.91
CA SER A 149 8.05 6.12 -10.01
C SER A 149 7.19 7.09 -10.81
N SER A 150 7.16 8.35 -10.40
CA SER A 150 6.51 9.43 -11.14
C SER A 150 7.54 10.20 -11.95
N LYS A 151 7.28 10.40 -13.24
CA LYS A 151 8.05 11.29 -14.09
C LYS A 151 7.68 12.76 -13.85
N ASP A 152 6.41 13.01 -13.69
CA ASP A 152 5.78 14.28 -13.38
C ASP A 152 4.39 14.04 -12.77
N LYS A 153 3.61 15.11 -12.54
CA LYS A 153 2.26 15.01 -11.95
C LYS A 153 1.22 14.26 -12.81
N ASP A 154 1.49 14.10 -14.11
CA ASP A 154 0.57 13.53 -15.09
C ASP A 154 1.07 12.17 -15.65
N HIS A 155 2.28 11.73 -15.29
CA HIS A 155 2.87 10.48 -15.77
C HIS A 155 3.57 9.72 -14.65
N HIS A 156 3.22 8.46 -14.50
CA HIS A 156 3.94 7.53 -13.63
C HIS A 156 4.08 6.15 -14.29
N THR A 157 5.02 5.38 -13.77
CA THR A 157 5.35 4.04 -14.26
C THR A 157 5.29 3.06 -13.10
N PHE A 158 4.70 1.91 -13.35
CA PHE A 158 4.72 0.75 -12.46
C PHE A 158 5.40 -0.41 -13.19
N LYS A 159 6.31 -1.10 -12.50
CA LYS A 159 6.99 -2.28 -13.02
C LYS A 159 6.83 -3.45 -12.06
N MET A 160 6.63 -4.64 -12.62
CA MET A 160 6.55 -5.90 -11.87
C MET A 160 7.70 -6.81 -12.27
N PHE A 161 8.37 -7.37 -11.27
CA PHE A 161 9.49 -8.28 -11.45
C PHE A 161 9.24 -9.58 -10.69
N LEU A 162 9.65 -10.68 -11.30
CA LEU A 162 9.86 -11.94 -10.62
C LEU A 162 11.32 -11.98 -10.13
N ILE A 163 11.51 -12.23 -8.84
CA ILE A 163 12.84 -12.34 -8.25
C ILE A 163 13.33 -13.77 -8.47
N GLY A 164 14.29 -13.93 -9.37
CA GLY A 164 14.89 -15.22 -9.67
C GLY A 164 15.99 -15.64 -8.68
N GLU A 165 16.48 -16.87 -8.85
CA GLU A 165 17.62 -17.38 -8.10
C GLU A 165 18.86 -16.51 -8.31
N GLY A 166 19.64 -16.32 -7.24
CA GLY A 166 20.82 -15.45 -7.28
C GLY A 166 20.53 -13.95 -7.37
N GLY A 167 19.27 -13.52 -7.14
CA GLY A 167 18.90 -12.11 -7.11
C GLY A 167 18.79 -11.45 -8.49
N LYS A 168 18.70 -12.22 -9.56
CA LYS A 168 18.43 -11.68 -10.90
C LYS A 168 16.93 -11.44 -11.06
N ASP A 169 16.54 -10.16 -11.10
CA ASP A 169 15.16 -9.76 -11.34
C ASP A 169 14.81 -9.92 -12.82
N GLN A 170 13.71 -10.59 -13.08
CA GLN A 170 13.12 -10.66 -14.41
C GLN A 170 11.94 -9.71 -14.47
N GLU A 171 12.01 -8.65 -15.27
CA GLU A 171 10.86 -7.79 -15.53
C GLU A 171 9.78 -8.59 -16.25
N MET A 172 8.58 -8.60 -15.68
CA MET A 172 7.44 -9.32 -16.24
C MET A 172 6.58 -8.39 -17.09
N PHE A 173 6.33 -7.18 -16.60
CA PHE A 173 5.62 -6.15 -17.34
C PHE A 173 5.90 -4.76 -16.76
N THR A 174 5.62 -3.77 -17.59
CA THR A 174 5.58 -2.36 -17.23
C THR A 174 4.19 -1.81 -17.52
N ILE A 175 3.66 -0.96 -16.64
CA ILE A 175 2.46 -0.17 -16.89
C ILE A 175 2.84 1.30 -16.91
N GLU A 176 2.53 1.97 -18.00
CA GLU A 176 2.66 3.41 -18.15
C GLU A 176 1.30 4.07 -17.93
N TYR A 177 1.25 5.02 -17.01
CA TYR A 177 0.03 5.74 -16.68
C TYR A 177 0.12 7.19 -17.14
N THR A 178 -0.95 7.65 -17.76
CA THR A 178 -1.14 9.06 -18.14
C THR A 178 -2.42 9.57 -17.49
N ARG A 179 -2.33 10.69 -16.77
CA ARG A 179 -3.49 11.28 -16.09
C ARG A 179 -4.54 11.72 -17.09
N LYS A 180 -5.77 11.32 -16.85
CA LYS A 180 -6.91 11.76 -17.67
C LYS A 180 -7.32 13.16 -17.22
N LYS A 181 -7.39 14.08 -18.17
CA LYS A 181 -7.87 15.46 -17.97
C LYS A 181 -9.40 15.52 -17.97
#